data_e4e5949e4eaada7725b1e1aab37fa0a7
#
_entry.id   e4e5949e4eaada7725b1e1aab37fa0a7
#
_cell.length_a   1.000
_cell.length_b   1.000
_cell.length_c   1.000
_cell.angle_alpha   90.00
_cell.angle_beta   90.00
_cell.angle_gamma   90.00
#
_symmetry.space_group_name_H-M   'P 1'
#
loop_
_entity.id
_entity.type
_entity.pdbx_description
1 polymer ?
#
loop_
_entity_poly.entity_id
_entity_poly.type
_entity_poly.pdbx_seq_one_letter_code
_entity_poly.pdbx_strand_id
1 'polypeptide(L)'
;MADKAQDFQQLLSISLTMLEKAGVESWDEVFVLEAERAELIRLFFLEPVQQDEAEAVAAGIQSLLAIDRDIMALGSLKKLELAQTLQHLDQGKKAVKAYTS
;
A
#
# COMPACT_ATOMS: atom_id res chain seq x y z
N MET A 1 3.94 15.48 -25.84
CA MET A 1 3.95 16.07 -24.50
C MET A 1 3.18 15.17 -23.54
N ALA A 2 3.81 14.82 -22.44
CA ALA A 2 3.11 14.05 -21.42
C ALA A 2 2.02 14.90 -20.77
N ASP A 3 0.80 14.42 -20.73
CA ASP A 3 -0.29 15.05 -20.01
C ASP A 3 -0.18 14.65 -18.54
N LYS A 4 0.23 15.58 -17.69
CA LYS A 4 0.42 15.33 -16.26
C LYS A 4 -0.87 14.90 -15.57
N ALA A 5 -2.02 15.40 -16.00
CA ALA A 5 -3.31 14.99 -15.46
C ALA A 5 -3.58 13.51 -15.75
N GLN A 6 -3.29 13.07 -16.97
CA GLN A 6 -3.46 11.68 -17.39
C GLN A 6 -2.48 10.76 -16.68
N ASP A 7 -1.22 11.18 -16.56
CA ASP A 7 -0.19 10.43 -15.83
C ASP A 7 -0.59 10.26 -14.35
N PHE A 8 -1.16 11.31 -13.76
CA PHE A 8 -1.61 11.24 -12.38
C PHE A 8 -2.83 10.35 -12.21
N GLN A 9 -3.73 10.32 -13.19
CA GLN A 9 -4.87 9.39 -13.21
C GLN A 9 -4.37 7.94 -13.17
N GLN A 10 -3.29 7.64 -13.88
CA GLN A 10 -2.68 6.31 -13.86
C GLN A 10 -2.14 5.95 -12.48
N LEU A 11 -1.49 6.89 -11.81
CA LEU A 11 -1.01 6.71 -10.43
C LEU A 11 -2.16 6.43 -9.46
N LEU A 12 -3.24 7.19 -9.59
CA LEU A 12 -4.44 6.98 -8.76
C LEU A 12 -5.06 5.61 -9.01
N SER A 13 -5.15 5.21 -10.28
CA SER A 13 -5.71 3.91 -10.67
C SER A 13 -4.91 2.75 -10.06
N ILE A 14 -3.59 2.81 -10.14
CA ILE A 14 -2.71 1.78 -9.54
C ILE A 14 -2.90 1.76 -8.03
N SER A 15 -2.96 2.93 -7.39
CA SER A 15 -3.13 3.02 -5.93
C SER A 15 -4.46 2.43 -5.47
N LEU A 16 -5.54 2.67 -6.20
CA LEU A 16 -6.85 2.10 -5.91
C LEU A 16 -6.84 0.57 -6.08
N THR A 17 -6.15 0.07 -7.10
CA THR A 17 -5.98 -1.38 -7.30
C THR A 17 -5.18 -1.98 -6.15
N MET A 18 -4.13 -1.30 -5.68
CA MET A 18 -3.37 -1.73 -4.51
C MET A 18 -4.27 -1.85 -3.27
N LEU A 19 -5.12 -0.85 -3.04
CA LEU A 19 -6.06 -0.87 -1.92
C LEU A 19 -7.03 -2.05 -2.02
N GLU A 20 -7.57 -2.29 -3.21
CA GLU A 20 -8.45 -3.42 -3.48
C GLU A 20 -7.75 -4.76 -3.17
N LYS A 21 -6.51 -4.92 -3.64
CA LYS A 21 -5.71 -6.13 -3.39
C LYS A 21 -5.36 -6.28 -1.91
N ALA A 22 -5.08 -5.19 -1.22
CA ALA A 22 -4.84 -5.20 0.22
C ALA A 22 -6.08 -5.64 0.99
N GLY A 23 -7.27 -5.22 0.53
CA GLY A 23 -8.55 -5.59 1.12
C GLY A 23 -8.85 -7.08 1.04
N VAL A 24 -8.35 -7.77 0.02
CA VAL A 24 -8.48 -9.22 -0.14
C VAL A 24 -7.20 -9.97 0.27
N GLU A 25 -6.30 -9.29 0.96
CA GLU A 25 -5.06 -9.84 1.51
C GLU A 25 -4.08 -10.39 0.46
N SER A 26 -4.18 -9.90 -0.77
CA SER A 26 -3.25 -10.25 -1.86
C SER A 26 -2.00 -9.38 -1.79
N TRP A 27 -1.24 -9.49 -0.72
CA TRP A 27 -0.09 -8.62 -0.44
C TRP A 27 1.02 -8.76 -1.47
N ASP A 28 1.20 -9.94 -2.06
CA ASP A 28 2.17 -10.14 -3.15
C ASP A 28 1.87 -9.23 -4.34
N GLU A 29 0.59 -9.12 -4.71
CA GLU A 29 0.16 -8.23 -5.79
C GLU A 29 0.31 -6.77 -5.41
N VAL A 30 0.07 -6.42 -4.13
CA VAL A 30 0.30 -5.06 -3.63
C VAL A 30 1.77 -4.67 -3.80
N PHE A 31 2.70 -5.55 -3.47
CA PHE A 31 4.13 -5.28 -3.60
C PHE A 31 4.55 -5.09 -5.05
N VAL A 32 4.02 -5.90 -5.97
CA VAL A 32 4.30 -5.75 -7.42
C VAL A 32 3.80 -4.40 -7.91
N LEU A 33 2.56 -4.04 -7.55
CA LEU A 33 1.96 -2.77 -7.94
C LEU A 33 2.69 -1.57 -7.33
N GLU A 34 3.16 -1.71 -6.09
CA GLU A 34 3.95 -0.67 -5.42
C GLU A 34 5.24 -0.38 -6.20
N ALA A 35 5.93 -1.42 -6.66
CA ALA A 35 7.14 -1.26 -7.47
C ALA A 35 6.85 -0.55 -8.80
N GLU A 36 5.77 -0.93 -9.46
CA GLU A 36 5.34 -0.26 -10.70
C GLU A 36 5.00 1.21 -10.44
N ARG A 37 4.27 1.48 -9.36
CA ARG A 37 3.89 2.84 -8.98
C ARG A 37 5.11 3.69 -8.67
N ALA A 38 6.09 3.14 -7.96
CA ALA A 38 7.32 3.85 -7.63
C ALA A 38 8.05 4.32 -8.89
N GLU A 39 8.12 3.47 -9.92
CA GLU A 39 8.73 3.85 -11.20
C GLU A 39 7.92 4.95 -11.90
N LEU A 40 6.61 4.85 -11.89
CA LEU A 40 5.75 5.87 -12.50
C LEU A 40 5.87 7.22 -11.78
N ILE A 41 5.98 7.20 -10.45
CA ILE A 41 6.20 8.41 -9.66
C ILE A 41 7.55 9.05 -10.03
N ARG A 42 8.59 8.24 -10.14
CA ARG A 42 9.91 8.71 -10.54
C ARG A 42 9.86 9.39 -11.91
N LEU A 43 9.21 8.75 -12.88
CA LEU A 43 9.05 9.30 -14.23
C LEU A 43 8.20 10.56 -14.24
N PHE A 44 7.16 10.60 -13.43
CA PHE A 44 6.26 11.77 -13.33
C PHE A 44 7.03 13.01 -12.89
N PHE A 45 7.94 12.88 -11.92
CA PHE A 45 8.68 14.02 -11.37
C PHE A 45 10.01 14.30 -12.08
N LEU A 46 10.33 13.61 -13.19
CA LEU A 46 11.47 13.97 -14.03
C LEU A 46 11.30 15.34 -14.65
N GLU A 47 10.07 15.71 -15.00
CA GLU A 47 9.76 17.03 -15.51
C GLU A 47 9.15 17.87 -14.38
N PRO A 48 9.52 19.16 -14.27
CA PRO A 48 8.93 20.02 -13.25
C PRO A 48 7.42 20.18 -13.44
N VAL A 49 6.72 20.26 -12.32
CA VAL A 49 5.29 20.56 -12.34
C VAL A 49 5.12 22.03 -12.70
N GLN A 50 4.29 22.33 -13.72
CA GLN A 50 4.02 23.68 -14.13
C GLN A 50 3.11 24.37 -13.12
N GLN A 51 3.18 25.68 -13.05
CA GLN A 51 2.42 26.46 -12.07
C GLN A 51 0.91 26.28 -12.25
N ASP A 52 0.43 26.15 -13.48
CA ASP A 52 -0.98 25.94 -13.78
C ASP A 52 -1.47 24.53 -13.41
N GLU A 53 -0.54 23.58 -13.23
CA GLU A 53 -0.83 22.20 -12.85
C GLU A 53 -0.67 21.95 -11.33
N ALA A 54 0.00 22.87 -10.64
CA ALA A 54 0.44 22.65 -9.26
C ALA A 54 -0.71 22.34 -8.31
N GLU A 55 -1.84 23.02 -8.44
CA GLU A 55 -3.00 22.83 -7.58
C GLU A 55 -3.62 21.43 -7.77
N ALA A 56 -3.79 21.02 -9.04
CA ALA A 56 -4.32 19.70 -9.36
C ALA A 56 -3.39 18.58 -8.90
N VAL A 57 -2.08 18.76 -9.09
CA VAL A 57 -1.08 17.80 -8.62
C VAL A 57 -1.10 17.69 -7.10
N ALA A 58 -1.17 18.81 -6.39
CA ALA A 58 -1.25 18.82 -4.93
C ALA A 58 -2.49 18.09 -4.43
N ALA A 59 -3.65 18.32 -5.04
CA ALA A 59 -4.88 17.61 -4.71
C ALA A 59 -4.75 16.10 -4.96
N GLY A 60 -4.12 15.73 -6.08
CA GLY A 60 -3.88 14.32 -6.41
C GLY A 60 -2.95 13.65 -5.40
N ILE A 61 -1.90 14.33 -4.96
CA ILE A 61 -1.00 13.81 -3.93
C ILE A 61 -1.75 13.56 -2.63
N GLN A 62 -2.66 14.46 -2.23
CA GLN A 62 -3.49 14.26 -1.06
C GLN A 62 -4.34 12.98 -1.18
N SER A 63 -4.89 12.73 -2.36
CA SER A 63 -5.66 11.51 -2.64
C SER A 63 -4.79 10.26 -2.53
N LEU A 64 -3.57 10.29 -3.09
CA LEU A 64 -2.62 9.18 -2.97
C LEU A 64 -2.27 8.89 -1.51
N LEU A 65 -2.02 9.94 -0.74
CA LEU A 65 -1.68 9.79 0.68
C LEU A 65 -2.85 9.19 1.48
N ALA A 66 -4.08 9.56 1.16
CA ALA A 66 -5.26 9.00 1.81
C ALA A 66 -5.40 7.50 1.49
N ILE A 67 -5.20 7.11 0.24
CA ILE A 67 -5.23 5.70 -0.16
C ILE A 67 -4.13 4.91 0.54
N ASP A 68 -2.91 5.47 0.61
CA ASP A 68 -1.78 4.82 1.29
C ASP A 68 -2.04 4.62 2.78
N ARG A 69 -2.70 5.59 3.44
CA ARG A 69 -3.09 5.42 4.85
C ARG A 69 -4.04 4.25 5.03
N ASP A 70 -5.00 4.07 4.12
CA ASP A 70 -5.94 2.96 4.17
C ASP A 70 -5.23 1.63 3.96
N ILE A 71 -4.28 1.56 3.02
CA ILE A 71 -3.47 0.37 2.78
C ILE A 71 -2.64 0.04 4.03
N MET A 72 -2.01 1.05 4.63
CA MET A 72 -1.21 0.87 5.85
C MET A 72 -2.06 0.39 7.03
N ALA A 73 -3.29 0.88 7.15
CA ALA A 73 -4.22 0.44 8.19
C ALA A 73 -4.54 -1.05 8.03
N LEU A 74 -4.79 -1.51 6.80
CA LEU A 74 -5.01 -2.93 6.53
C LEU A 74 -3.76 -3.76 6.85
N GLY A 75 -2.57 -3.27 6.51
CA GLY A 75 -1.31 -3.93 6.84
C GLY A 75 -1.09 -4.05 8.34
N SER A 76 -1.44 -3.02 9.11
CA SER A 76 -1.33 -3.04 10.57
C SER A 76 -2.28 -4.04 11.20
N LEU A 77 -3.51 -4.15 10.70
CA LEU A 77 -4.47 -5.17 11.14
C LEU A 77 -3.94 -6.57 10.88
N LYS A 78 -3.34 -6.79 9.71
CA LYS A 78 -2.75 -8.08 9.37
C LYS A 78 -1.60 -8.45 10.31
N LYS A 79 -0.74 -7.51 10.62
CA LYS A 79 0.35 -7.71 11.59
C LYS A 79 -0.19 -8.11 12.96
N LEU A 80 -1.25 -7.44 13.41
CA LEU A 80 -1.87 -7.76 14.70
C LEU A 80 -2.44 -9.17 14.71
N GLU A 81 -3.16 -9.57 13.66
CA GLU A 81 -3.68 -10.93 13.52
C GLU A 81 -2.57 -11.97 13.57
N LEU A 82 -1.47 -11.74 12.84
CA LEU A 82 -0.32 -12.65 12.84
C LEU A 82 0.32 -12.75 14.22
N ALA A 83 0.46 -11.62 14.91
CA ALA A 83 1.02 -11.60 16.25
C ALA A 83 0.16 -12.41 17.22
N GLN A 84 -1.15 -12.27 17.15
CA GLN A 84 -2.10 -13.04 17.96
C GLN A 84 -2.01 -14.53 17.65
N THR A 85 -1.95 -14.90 16.37
CA THR A 85 -1.81 -16.29 15.93
C THR A 85 -0.52 -16.90 16.47
N LEU A 86 0.61 -16.19 16.35
CA LEU A 86 1.90 -16.65 16.86
C LEU A 86 1.88 -16.81 18.37
N GLN A 87 1.22 -15.92 19.09
CA GLN A 87 1.06 -16.01 20.54
C GLN A 87 0.28 -17.28 20.93
N HIS A 88 -0.81 -17.57 20.23
CA HIS A 88 -1.60 -18.77 20.45
C HIS A 88 -0.81 -20.04 20.17
N LEU A 89 -0.01 -20.05 19.10
CA LEU A 89 0.85 -21.20 18.77
C LEU A 89 1.91 -21.42 19.84
N ASP A 90 2.51 -20.35 20.37
CA ASP A 90 3.50 -20.44 21.44
C ASP A 90 2.88 -21.01 22.73
N GLN A 91 1.68 -20.54 23.08
CA GLN A 91 0.93 -21.08 24.22
C GLN A 91 0.62 -22.56 24.03
N GLY A 92 0.25 -22.98 22.83
CA GLY A 92 0.01 -24.39 22.51
C GLY A 92 1.26 -25.24 22.67
N LYS A 93 2.41 -24.75 22.23
CA LYS A 93 3.71 -25.42 22.41
C LYS A 93 4.05 -25.60 23.88
N LYS A 94 3.83 -24.56 24.68
CA LYS A 94 4.07 -24.64 26.15
C LYS A 94 3.18 -25.65 26.82
N ALA A 95 1.91 -25.73 26.45
CA ALA A 95 0.96 -26.71 26.97
C ALA A 95 1.39 -28.15 26.63
N VAL A 96 1.76 -28.41 25.37
CA VAL A 96 2.24 -29.70 24.92
C VAL A 96 3.50 -30.09 25.69
N LYS A 97 4.43 -29.17 25.84
CA LYS A 97 5.68 -29.40 26.57
C LYS A 97 5.44 -29.78 28.04
N ALA A 98 4.44 -29.17 28.68
CA ALA A 98 4.06 -29.47 30.05
C ALA A 98 3.53 -30.90 30.18
N TYR A 99 2.85 -31.43 29.16
CA TYR A 99 2.32 -32.79 29.15
C TYR A 99 3.36 -33.86 28.83
N THR A 100 4.46 -33.48 28.13
CA THR A 100 5.47 -34.44 27.66
C THR A 100 6.73 -34.47 28.53
N SER A 101 6.85 -33.57 29.47
CA SER A 101 8.02 -33.50 30.35
C SER A 101 7.86 -34.37 31.62
#